data_d9460ac693417bd6b1f72cb693d8e65b
#
_entry.id   d9460ac693417bd6b1f72cb693d8e65b
#
_cell.length_a   1.000
_cell.length_b   1.000
_cell.length_c   1.000
_cell.angle_alpha   90.00
_cell.angle_beta   90.00
_cell.angle_gamma   90.00
#
_symmetry.space_group_name_H-M   'P 1'
#
loop_
_entity.id
_entity.type
_entity.pdbx_description
1 polymer ?
#
loop_
_entity_poly.entity_id
_entity_poly.type
_entity_poly.pdbx_seq_one_letter_code
_entity_poly.pdbx_strand_id
1 'polypeptide(L)'
;GGYYEIHNQGQLRWFADQVNNNGRTDINARLTASFAMDGTEWTPIGEYVAGKRFTGTFDGDGHTISGLTCTKPDADHVGLVGYAVGATIQNVTVQKSSFNGDTYIGAVCGYIVGGKITGCTNSDTVNVRGNNFLGGIAGLAESTTVQRCFNSGTVTGNYPTGGIVGFANNATVQDCGNTGTVKSPNGNEYCGGIAGSTNNTSSIQNCYNAYRTIVHPICASPSQETTLLNCYYLADNPGTDPSAKTEAQFNSGEVAYLLQGTRPDTTTVWGQTLTDPKQPYPVLNGAPVYQGTPCTGRYSNSNSEELNHIYSNGKCTYCGQPEIAYTVTIPAAVELGNAANATATISANVTLPTDKTLKVTVNGPFTATLDGTTDVTAPYTILKKDGTALASGDPVLTAQSGETPNISLTFVKPDNAPYAGSYTGTVTFEVSVVDDQTTNP
;
A
#
# COMPACT_ATOMS: atom_id res chain seq x y z
N GLY A 1 -36.61 -0.08 -14.43
CA GLY A 1 -36.94 0.92 -15.45
C GLY A 1 -35.79 1.08 -16.44
N GLY A 2 -36.08 1.51 -17.68
CA GLY A 2 -35.04 1.79 -18.66
C GLY A 2 -34.25 3.05 -18.30
N TYR A 3 -33.15 3.29 -19.01
CA TYR A 3 -32.34 4.51 -18.92
C TYR A 3 -32.71 5.49 -20.03
N TYR A 4 -32.74 6.77 -19.68
CA TYR A 4 -32.71 7.88 -20.64
C TYR A 4 -31.27 8.06 -21.10
N GLU A 5 -31.01 7.95 -22.38
CA GLU A 5 -29.69 8.15 -22.99
C GLU A 5 -29.41 9.64 -23.14
N ILE A 6 -28.28 10.07 -22.62
CA ILE A 6 -27.83 11.46 -22.64
C ILE A 6 -26.49 11.54 -23.37
N HIS A 7 -26.46 12.24 -24.51
CA HIS A 7 -25.24 12.44 -25.28
C HIS A 7 -24.92 13.92 -25.56
N ASN A 8 -25.72 14.84 -25.01
CA ASN A 8 -25.49 16.29 -25.13
C ASN A 8 -26.13 17.06 -23.98
N GLN A 9 -25.75 18.34 -23.87
CA GLN A 9 -26.22 19.25 -22.84
C GLN A 9 -27.76 19.48 -22.84
N GLY A 10 -28.39 19.49 -23.99
CA GLY A 10 -29.84 19.69 -24.10
C GLY A 10 -30.62 18.57 -23.43
N GLN A 11 -30.18 17.32 -23.64
CA GLN A 11 -30.79 16.16 -22.99
C GLN A 11 -30.49 16.12 -21.49
N LEU A 12 -29.29 16.54 -21.04
CA LEU A 12 -28.96 16.64 -19.62
C LEU A 12 -29.87 17.68 -18.94
N ARG A 13 -30.07 18.85 -19.56
CA ARG A 13 -30.99 19.89 -19.03
C ARG A 13 -32.44 19.42 -19.00
N TRP A 14 -32.86 18.72 -20.07
CA TRP A 14 -34.19 18.11 -20.10
C TRP A 14 -34.38 17.10 -18.96
N PHE A 15 -33.38 16.24 -18.72
CA PHE A 15 -33.45 15.27 -17.63
C PHE A 15 -33.57 15.95 -16.25
N ALA A 16 -32.78 17.00 -16.00
CA ALA A 16 -32.88 17.80 -14.80
C ALA A 16 -34.28 18.43 -14.65
N ASP A 17 -34.85 18.95 -15.74
CA ASP A 17 -36.21 19.52 -15.76
C ASP A 17 -37.29 18.47 -15.46
N GLN A 18 -37.13 17.22 -15.97
CA GLN A 18 -38.08 16.13 -15.64
C GLN A 18 -38.10 15.82 -14.15
N VAL A 19 -36.95 15.83 -13.49
CA VAL A 19 -36.85 15.61 -12.03
C VAL A 19 -37.37 16.82 -11.26
N ASN A 20 -36.89 18.02 -11.60
CA ASN A 20 -37.10 19.24 -10.80
C ASN A 20 -38.52 19.84 -10.95
N ASN A 21 -39.10 19.75 -12.14
CA ASN A 21 -40.34 20.44 -12.48
C ASN A 21 -41.51 19.53 -12.85
N ASN A 22 -41.21 18.31 -13.29
CA ASN A 22 -42.23 17.37 -13.75
C ASN A 22 -42.47 16.19 -12.81
N GLY A 23 -41.86 16.20 -11.60
CA GLY A 23 -42.08 15.22 -10.53
C GLY A 23 -41.59 13.79 -10.84
N ARG A 24 -40.76 13.62 -11.88
CA ARG A 24 -40.24 12.32 -12.29
C ARG A 24 -38.93 12.01 -11.57
N THR A 25 -38.99 11.84 -10.27
CA THR A 25 -37.82 11.76 -9.39
C THR A 25 -37.07 10.44 -9.46
N ASP A 26 -37.69 9.37 -9.95
CA ASP A 26 -37.20 7.96 -9.98
C ASP A 26 -36.66 7.51 -11.34
N ILE A 27 -36.57 8.44 -12.30
CA ILE A 27 -36.05 8.12 -13.63
C ILE A 27 -34.54 7.92 -13.63
N ASN A 28 -34.06 7.04 -14.52
CA ASN A 28 -32.63 6.75 -14.65
C ASN A 28 -32.05 7.43 -15.90
N ALA A 29 -30.83 7.89 -15.79
CA ALA A 29 -30.05 8.43 -16.92
C ALA A 29 -28.75 7.65 -17.12
N ARG A 30 -28.35 7.51 -18.39
CA ARG A 30 -27.03 7.01 -18.77
C ARG A 30 -26.42 7.95 -19.79
N LEU A 31 -25.17 8.36 -19.58
CA LEU A 31 -24.40 9.05 -20.60
C LEU A 31 -23.97 8.05 -21.68
N THR A 32 -24.05 8.47 -22.94
CA THR A 32 -23.60 7.68 -24.11
C THR A 32 -22.50 8.41 -24.88
N ALA A 33 -22.14 9.63 -24.46
CA ALA A 33 -21.02 10.40 -24.97
C ALA A 33 -20.52 11.40 -23.94
N SER A 34 -19.26 11.79 -24.03
CA SER A 34 -18.72 12.97 -23.33
C SER A 34 -19.10 14.24 -24.07
N PHE A 35 -19.48 15.29 -23.34
CA PHE A 35 -19.87 16.58 -23.93
C PHE A 35 -19.54 17.76 -23.02
N ALA A 36 -19.53 18.95 -23.63
CA ALA A 36 -19.38 20.22 -22.93
C ALA A 36 -20.72 20.95 -22.79
N MET A 37 -20.89 21.64 -21.66
CA MET A 37 -21.96 22.61 -21.47
C MET A 37 -21.61 23.92 -22.20
N ASP A 38 -22.62 24.72 -22.54
CA ASP A 38 -22.49 25.98 -23.30
C ASP A 38 -22.11 27.20 -22.46
N GLY A 39 -21.77 26.99 -21.15
CA GLY A 39 -21.44 28.07 -20.23
C GLY A 39 -22.66 28.76 -19.61
N THR A 40 -23.87 28.39 -19.95
CA THR A 40 -25.06 28.88 -19.25
C THR A 40 -25.20 28.23 -17.89
N GLU A 41 -25.84 28.92 -16.96
CA GLU A 41 -26.03 28.46 -15.57
C GLU A 41 -26.63 27.04 -15.55
N TRP A 42 -26.03 26.19 -14.74
CA TRP A 42 -26.52 24.84 -14.49
C TRP A 42 -27.50 24.81 -13.33
N THR A 43 -28.64 24.17 -13.49
CA THR A 43 -29.57 23.84 -12.40
C THR A 43 -29.32 22.39 -12.00
N PRO A 44 -28.85 22.13 -10.77
CA PRO A 44 -28.57 20.77 -10.28
C PRO A 44 -29.80 19.85 -10.39
N ILE A 45 -29.55 18.56 -10.62
CA ILE A 45 -30.61 17.55 -10.63
C ILE A 45 -31.07 17.30 -9.20
N GLY A 46 -32.36 17.46 -8.92
CA GLY A 46 -32.95 17.27 -7.61
C GLY A 46 -32.78 18.48 -6.67
N GLU A 47 -33.85 18.80 -5.97
CA GLU A 47 -33.92 19.90 -5.00
C GLU A 47 -34.32 19.38 -3.62
N TYR A 48 -33.91 20.09 -2.55
CA TYR A 48 -34.30 19.81 -1.16
C TYR A 48 -35.78 20.21 -0.88
N VAL A 49 -36.66 19.73 -1.76
CA VAL A 49 -38.10 19.97 -1.70
C VAL A 49 -38.83 18.64 -1.93
N ALA A 50 -39.93 18.42 -1.20
CA ALA A 50 -40.75 17.24 -1.38
C ALA A 50 -41.22 17.09 -2.82
N GLY A 51 -41.05 15.91 -3.42
CA GLY A 51 -41.41 15.64 -4.81
C GLY A 51 -40.42 16.09 -5.86
N LYS A 52 -39.29 16.67 -5.47
CA LYS A 52 -38.22 17.10 -6.38
C LYS A 52 -36.85 16.46 -6.12
N ARG A 53 -36.72 15.61 -5.08
CA ARG A 53 -35.48 14.93 -4.75
C ARG A 53 -35.20 13.81 -5.79
N PHE A 54 -33.96 13.73 -6.21
CA PHE A 54 -33.56 12.65 -7.14
C PHE A 54 -33.45 11.31 -6.39
N THR A 55 -34.13 10.28 -6.92
CA THR A 55 -34.14 8.94 -6.31
C THR A 55 -33.72 7.83 -7.28
N GLY A 56 -33.43 8.17 -8.55
CA GLY A 56 -33.04 7.25 -9.60
C GLY A 56 -31.54 6.95 -9.65
N THR A 57 -31.13 6.43 -10.80
CA THR A 57 -29.71 6.19 -11.12
C THR A 57 -29.22 7.18 -12.17
N PHE A 58 -28.10 7.85 -11.91
CA PHE A 58 -27.35 8.60 -12.89
C PHE A 58 -26.05 7.87 -13.18
N ASP A 59 -25.94 7.26 -14.35
CA ASP A 59 -24.77 6.51 -14.78
C ASP A 59 -23.99 7.28 -15.85
N GLY A 60 -22.77 7.73 -15.49
CA GLY A 60 -21.89 8.39 -16.44
C GLY A 60 -21.26 7.45 -17.47
N ASP A 61 -21.31 6.12 -17.24
CA ASP A 61 -20.73 5.09 -18.12
C ASP A 61 -19.28 5.39 -18.58
N GLY A 62 -18.51 6.03 -17.69
CA GLY A 62 -17.12 6.46 -17.94
C GLY A 62 -16.98 7.76 -18.75
N HIS A 63 -18.08 8.41 -19.10
CA HIS A 63 -18.07 9.66 -19.86
C HIS A 63 -17.85 10.90 -18.98
N THR A 64 -17.46 12.00 -19.64
CA THR A 64 -17.14 13.28 -19.02
C THR A 64 -18.19 14.34 -19.35
N ILE A 65 -18.65 15.06 -18.33
CA ILE A 65 -19.39 16.32 -18.49
C ILE A 65 -18.43 17.46 -18.14
N SER A 66 -18.26 18.41 -19.07
CA SER A 66 -17.40 19.57 -18.84
C SER A 66 -18.18 20.88 -18.89
N GLY A 67 -17.71 21.90 -18.15
CA GLY A 67 -18.28 23.25 -18.21
C GLY A 67 -19.59 23.44 -17.45
N LEU A 68 -19.90 22.61 -16.46
CA LEU A 68 -21.00 22.88 -15.53
C LEU A 68 -20.68 24.14 -14.72
N THR A 69 -21.57 25.08 -14.70
CA THR A 69 -21.39 26.38 -14.04
C THR A 69 -22.56 26.68 -13.12
N CYS A 70 -22.31 26.72 -11.81
CA CYS A 70 -23.22 27.21 -10.80
C CYS A 70 -22.57 28.39 -10.10
N THR A 71 -23.09 29.59 -10.25
CA THR A 71 -22.46 30.83 -9.78
C THR A 71 -23.28 31.59 -8.73
N LYS A 72 -24.27 30.98 -8.15
CA LYS A 72 -25.18 31.58 -7.15
C LYS A 72 -24.60 31.40 -5.74
N PRO A 73 -23.94 32.43 -5.16
CA PRO A 73 -23.22 32.28 -3.88
C PRO A 73 -24.14 31.96 -2.68
N ASP A 74 -25.42 32.24 -2.77
CA ASP A 74 -26.39 31.96 -1.71
C ASP A 74 -27.18 30.64 -1.96
N ALA A 75 -26.79 29.86 -2.96
CA ALA A 75 -27.47 28.61 -3.27
C ALA A 75 -26.94 27.45 -2.41
N ASP A 76 -27.88 26.70 -1.88
CA ASP A 76 -27.60 25.41 -1.23
C ASP A 76 -27.72 24.25 -2.23
N HIS A 77 -27.14 23.09 -1.87
CA HIS A 77 -27.26 21.85 -2.62
C HIS A 77 -26.75 21.95 -4.07
N VAL A 78 -25.48 22.31 -4.21
CA VAL A 78 -24.87 22.60 -5.52
C VAL A 78 -23.97 21.42 -5.97
N GLY A 79 -24.12 21.02 -7.25
CA GLY A 79 -23.35 19.96 -7.90
C GLY A 79 -23.94 19.58 -9.26
N LEU A 80 -23.50 18.50 -9.86
CA LEU A 80 -24.21 17.85 -10.97
C LEU A 80 -25.62 17.46 -10.50
N VAL A 81 -25.66 16.81 -9.32
CA VAL A 81 -26.89 16.52 -8.58
C VAL A 81 -26.92 17.41 -7.35
N GLY A 82 -28.04 18.09 -7.09
CA GLY A 82 -28.22 18.96 -5.93
C GLY A 82 -28.57 18.18 -4.69
N TYR A 83 -29.71 17.48 -4.73
CA TYR A 83 -30.21 16.68 -3.61
C TYR A 83 -30.74 15.32 -4.07
N ALA A 84 -30.27 14.28 -3.41
CA ALA A 84 -30.61 12.90 -3.74
C ALA A 84 -30.99 12.07 -2.51
N VAL A 85 -31.94 11.13 -2.66
CA VAL A 85 -32.37 10.21 -1.59
C VAL A 85 -32.48 8.80 -2.15
N GLY A 86 -31.71 7.84 -1.63
CA GLY A 86 -31.70 6.46 -2.10
C GLY A 86 -31.13 6.28 -3.52
N ALA A 87 -30.58 7.34 -4.10
CA ALA A 87 -30.10 7.36 -5.49
C ALA A 87 -28.76 6.68 -5.67
N THR A 88 -28.46 6.28 -6.91
CA THR A 88 -27.13 5.86 -7.32
C THR A 88 -26.55 6.86 -8.33
N ILE A 89 -25.37 7.41 -8.05
CA ILE A 89 -24.63 8.28 -8.94
C ILE A 89 -23.30 7.57 -9.23
N GLN A 90 -23.03 7.25 -10.49
CA GLN A 90 -21.87 6.43 -10.79
C GLN A 90 -21.14 6.79 -12.09
N ASN A 91 -19.83 6.47 -12.12
CA ASN A 91 -18.98 6.45 -13.32
C ASN A 91 -18.99 7.74 -14.15
N VAL A 92 -19.13 8.91 -13.52
CA VAL A 92 -19.12 10.21 -14.18
C VAL A 92 -17.88 11.01 -13.82
N THR A 93 -17.25 11.62 -14.84
CA THR A 93 -16.20 12.60 -14.66
C THR A 93 -16.75 14.01 -14.85
N VAL A 94 -16.54 14.88 -13.87
CA VAL A 94 -16.82 16.32 -13.96
C VAL A 94 -15.51 17.05 -14.25
N GLN A 95 -15.49 17.90 -15.29
CA GLN A 95 -14.29 18.59 -15.75
C GLN A 95 -14.60 20.05 -16.13
N LYS A 96 -13.59 20.95 -16.03
CA LYS A 96 -13.68 22.36 -16.44
C LYS A 96 -14.94 23.06 -15.92
N SER A 97 -15.30 22.79 -14.68
CA SER A 97 -16.57 23.19 -14.06
C SER A 97 -16.34 24.09 -12.86
N SER A 98 -17.35 24.88 -12.50
CA SER A 98 -17.28 25.79 -11.35
C SER A 98 -18.58 25.71 -10.56
N PHE A 99 -18.46 25.33 -9.28
CA PHE A 99 -19.57 25.24 -8.35
C PHE A 99 -19.35 26.24 -7.22
N ASN A 100 -20.19 27.27 -7.16
CA ASN A 100 -20.15 28.29 -6.14
C ASN A 100 -21.53 28.40 -5.49
N GLY A 101 -21.60 28.27 -4.17
CA GLY A 101 -22.84 28.29 -3.41
C GLY A 101 -22.57 28.61 -1.93
N ASP A 102 -23.54 28.39 -1.06
CA ASP A 102 -23.38 28.58 0.38
C ASP A 102 -23.09 27.26 1.10
N THR A 103 -24.02 26.32 1.06
CA THR A 103 -23.96 25.11 1.87
C THR A 103 -24.28 23.85 1.04
N TYR A 104 -23.65 22.71 1.38
CA TYR A 104 -23.80 21.41 0.71
C TYR A 104 -23.34 21.43 -0.75
N ILE A 105 -22.05 21.57 -0.96
CA ILE A 105 -21.50 21.71 -2.30
C ILE A 105 -20.53 20.58 -2.60
N GLY A 106 -20.78 19.88 -3.70
CA GLY A 106 -19.89 18.86 -4.25
C GLY A 106 -19.95 18.86 -5.77
N ALA A 107 -18.83 18.57 -6.44
CA ALA A 107 -18.86 18.58 -7.92
C ALA A 107 -19.84 17.54 -8.49
N VAL A 108 -20.02 16.41 -7.79
CA VAL A 108 -20.93 15.35 -8.22
C VAL A 108 -22.28 15.48 -7.51
N CYS A 109 -22.30 15.68 -6.20
CA CYS A 109 -23.54 15.79 -5.46
C CYS A 109 -23.43 16.80 -4.29
N GLY A 110 -24.40 17.68 -4.15
CA GLY A 110 -24.47 18.58 -3.00
C GLY A 110 -24.78 17.82 -1.70
N TYR A 111 -25.92 17.13 -1.66
CA TYR A 111 -26.35 16.36 -0.50
C TYR A 111 -27.01 15.02 -0.93
N ILE A 112 -26.56 13.92 -0.37
CA ILE A 112 -27.12 12.60 -0.62
C ILE A 112 -27.45 11.87 0.67
N VAL A 113 -28.63 11.23 0.73
CA VAL A 113 -29.14 10.46 1.87
C VAL A 113 -29.46 9.03 1.43
N GLY A 114 -28.90 8.03 2.11
CA GLY A 114 -29.25 6.61 1.93
C GLY A 114 -28.96 6.03 0.56
N GLY A 115 -27.99 6.61 -0.19
CA GLY A 115 -27.68 6.21 -1.56
C GLY A 115 -26.22 5.76 -1.75
N LYS A 116 -25.76 5.86 -2.98
CA LYS A 116 -24.40 5.48 -3.37
C LYS A 116 -23.80 6.43 -4.39
N ILE A 117 -22.55 6.84 -4.17
CA ILE A 117 -21.71 7.50 -5.18
C ILE A 117 -20.52 6.58 -5.46
N THR A 118 -20.29 6.17 -6.70
CA THR A 118 -19.21 5.24 -7.02
C THR A 118 -18.54 5.53 -8.36
N GLY A 119 -17.20 5.43 -8.42
CA GLY A 119 -16.44 5.59 -9.67
C GLY A 119 -16.51 7.00 -10.25
N CYS A 120 -16.79 8.03 -9.44
CA CYS A 120 -16.92 9.40 -9.91
C CYS A 120 -15.61 10.18 -9.74
N THR A 121 -15.32 11.08 -10.68
CA THR A 121 -14.10 11.89 -10.66
C THR A 121 -14.43 13.38 -10.76
N ASN A 122 -13.81 14.15 -9.86
CA ASN A 122 -13.69 15.60 -9.96
C ASN A 122 -12.28 15.95 -10.45
N SER A 123 -12.16 16.52 -11.65
CA SER A 123 -10.86 16.75 -12.27
C SER A 123 -10.17 18.04 -11.78
N ASP A 124 -8.88 18.18 -12.07
CA ASP A 124 -8.00 19.29 -11.68
C ASP A 124 -8.48 20.69 -12.13
N THR A 125 -9.31 20.74 -13.14
CA THR A 125 -9.88 21.98 -13.70
C THR A 125 -11.22 22.38 -13.10
N VAL A 126 -11.64 21.72 -11.98
CA VAL A 126 -12.90 22.02 -11.30
C VAL A 126 -12.65 22.80 -10.01
N ASN A 127 -13.48 23.82 -9.78
CA ASN A 127 -13.49 24.59 -8.55
C ASN A 127 -14.81 24.40 -7.81
N VAL A 128 -14.71 23.97 -6.54
CA VAL A 128 -15.82 23.89 -5.59
C VAL A 128 -15.60 24.96 -4.53
N ARG A 129 -16.54 25.89 -4.35
CA ARG A 129 -16.42 27.01 -3.40
C ARG A 129 -17.72 27.25 -2.64
N GLY A 130 -17.62 27.63 -1.36
CA GLY A 130 -18.77 27.95 -0.53
C GLY A 130 -18.38 28.12 0.94
N ASN A 131 -19.38 28.07 1.82
CA ASN A 131 -19.18 28.24 3.26
C ASN A 131 -19.12 26.89 3.98
N ASN A 132 -20.17 26.07 3.91
CA ASN A 132 -20.29 24.90 4.76
C ASN A 132 -20.52 23.61 3.98
N PHE A 133 -19.97 22.50 4.49
CA PHE A 133 -20.14 21.15 3.94
C PHE A 133 -19.72 21.04 2.48
N LEU A 134 -18.42 21.25 2.23
CA LEU A 134 -17.89 21.20 0.89
C LEU A 134 -17.03 19.97 0.68
N GLY A 135 -17.28 19.25 -0.41
CA GLY A 135 -16.46 18.11 -0.82
C GLY A 135 -16.14 18.15 -2.32
N GLY A 136 -15.01 17.61 -2.70
CA GLY A 136 -14.65 17.47 -4.12
C GLY A 136 -15.65 16.58 -4.88
N ILE A 137 -16.27 15.62 -4.18
CA ILE A 137 -17.27 14.71 -4.74
C ILE A 137 -18.64 15.03 -4.16
N ALA A 138 -18.80 15.03 -2.82
CA ALA A 138 -20.08 15.30 -2.19
C ALA A 138 -19.94 16.30 -1.04
N GLY A 139 -20.87 17.24 -0.94
CA GLY A 139 -20.92 18.18 0.20
C GLY A 139 -21.27 17.45 1.49
N LEU A 140 -22.41 16.77 1.51
CA LEU A 140 -22.84 15.92 2.61
C LEU A 140 -23.27 14.53 2.13
N ALA A 141 -22.76 13.50 2.80
CA ALA A 141 -23.14 12.12 2.63
C ALA A 141 -23.71 11.57 3.94
N GLU A 142 -25.00 11.23 3.94
CA GLU A 142 -25.71 10.70 5.10
C GLU A 142 -26.20 9.29 4.82
N SER A 143 -25.88 8.35 5.69
CA SER A 143 -26.23 6.92 5.53
C SER A 143 -25.89 6.37 4.12
N THR A 144 -24.79 6.85 3.56
CA THR A 144 -24.42 6.72 2.14
C THR A 144 -23.06 6.05 1.99
N THR A 145 -22.88 5.31 0.91
CA THR A 145 -21.56 4.80 0.51
C THR A 145 -20.98 5.68 -0.60
N VAL A 146 -19.81 6.28 -0.35
CA VAL A 146 -18.99 6.99 -1.35
C VAL A 146 -17.73 6.15 -1.58
N GLN A 147 -17.61 5.57 -2.78
CA GLN A 147 -16.52 4.63 -3.05
C GLN A 147 -15.90 4.80 -4.43
N ARG A 148 -14.61 4.46 -4.53
CA ARG A 148 -13.87 4.51 -5.80
C ARG A 148 -13.99 5.86 -6.49
N CYS A 149 -13.96 6.94 -5.69
CA CYS A 149 -14.05 8.31 -6.19
C CYS A 149 -12.70 9.02 -6.10
N PHE A 150 -12.50 9.97 -7.00
CA PHE A 150 -11.23 10.68 -7.09
C PHE A 150 -11.43 12.18 -7.20
N ASN A 151 -10.67 12.95 -6.42
CA ASN A 151 -10.62 14.41 -6.53
C ASN A 151 -9.21 14.88 -6.89
N SER A 152 -9.09 15.59 -7.99
CA SER A 152 -7.92 16.40 -8.32
C SER A 152 -8.24 17.91 -8.44
N GLY A 153 -9.51 18.30 -8.29
CA GLY A 153 -9.96 19.67 -8.31
C GLY A 153 -9.66 20.46 -7.03
N THR A 154 -9.98 21.75 -7.06
CA THR A 154 -9.82 22.64 -5.92
C THR A 154 -11.12 22.75 -5.12
N VAL A 155 -11.04 22.50 -3.80
CA VAL A 155 -12.15 22.70 -2.85
C VAL A 155 -11.77 23.83 -1.89
N THR A 156 -12.61 24.87 -1.84
CA THR A 156 -12.37 26.05 -0.97
C THR A 156 -13.63 26.35 -0.16
N GLY A 157 -13.57 26.08 1.15
CA GLY A 157 -14.72 26.29 2.05
C GLY A 157 -14.28 26.65 3.46
N ASN A 158 -15.25 27.01 4.28
CA ASN A 158 -14.97 27.45 5.64
C ASN A 158 -15.12 26.32 6.67
N TYR A 159 -16.22 25.51 6.59
CA TYR A 159 -16.49 24.50 7.62
C TYR A 159 -17.60 23.52 7.21
N PRO A 160 -17.45 22.21 7.40
CA PRO A 160 -16.22 21.45 7.19
C PRO A 160 -15.95 21.27 5.70
N THR A 161 -14.68 21.12 5.33
CA THR A 161 -14.27 21.01 3.93
C THR A 161 -13.41 19.76 3.73
N GLY A 162 -13.77 18.89 2.80
CA GLY A 162 -13.04 17.66 2.50
C GLY A 162 -12.66 17.50 1.02
N GLY A 163 -11.57 16.81 0.76
CA GLY A 163 -11.16 16.50 -0.61
C GLY A 163 -12.17 15.62 -1.34
N ILE A 164 -12.82 14.71 -0.63
CA ILE A 164 -13.87 13.83 -1.17
C ILE A 164 -15.25 14.25 -0.63
N VAL A 165 -15.43 14.25 0.69
CA VAL A 165 -16.71 14.55 1.32
C VAL A 165 -16.54 15.66 2.34
N GLY A 166 -17.39 16.69 2.32
CA GLY A 166 -17.40 17.74 3.33
C GLY A 166 -17.78 17.17 4.69
N PHE A 167 -18.93 16.52 4.78
CA PHE A 167 -19.43 15.90 6.00
C PHE A 167 -19.99 14.50 5.72
N ALA A 168 -19.47 13.51 6.44
CA ALA A 168 -19.95 12.14 6.41
C ALA A 168 -20.70 11.81 7.70
N ASN A 169 -21.98 11.49 7.62
CA ASN A 169 -22.84 11.17 8.73
C ASN A 169 -23.39 9.74 8.59
N ASN A 170 -22.96 8.82 9.45
CA ASN A 170 -23.27 7.40 9.34
C ASN A 170 -22.95 6.85 7.92
N ALA A 171 -21.85 7.28 7.34
CA ALA A 171 -21.48 7.02 5.95
C ALA A 171 -20.18 6.25 5.83
N THR A 172 -20.03 5.54 4.72
CA THR A 172 -18.78 4.85 4.36
C THR A 172 -18.11 5.57 3.20
N VAL A 173 -16.87 6.03 3.42
CA VAL A 173 -15.98 6.56 2.38
C VAL A 173 -14.85 5.57 2.18
N GLN A 174 -14.81 4.90 1.03
CA GLN A 174 -13.79 3.87 0.81
C GLN A 174 -13.20 3.90 -0.60
N ASP A 175 -11.95 3.48 -0.70
CA ASP A 175 -11.24 3.41 -1.98
C ASP A 175 -11.26 4.76 -2.72
N CYS A 176 -11.06 5.86 -1.99
CA CYS A 176 -11.08 7.21 -2.55
C CYS A 176 -9.71 7.88 -2.48
N GLY A 177 -9.38 8.69 -3.48
CA GLY A 177 -8.11 9.40 -3.54
C GLY A 177 -8.27 10.90 -3.76
N ASN A 178 -7.44 11.69 -3.09
CA ASN A 178 -7.35 13.13 -3.28
C ASN A 178 -5.93 13.57 -3.62
N THR A 179 -5.77 14.24 -4.74
CA THR A 179 -4.56 14.99 -5.11
C THR A 179 -4.84 16.49 -5.25
N GLY A 180 -6.11 16.84 -5.18
CA GLY A 180 -6.60 18.21 -5.32
C GLY A 180 -6.35 19.07 -4.10
N THR A 181 -6.40 20.38 -4.32
CA THR A 181 -6.23 21.38 -3.26
C THR A 181 -7.47 21.44 -2.39
N VAL A 182 -7.27 21.32 -1.07
CA VAL A 182 -8.31 21.55 -0.06
C VAL A 182 -7.87 22.70 0.84
N LYS A 183 -8.64 23.76 0.92
CA LYS A 183 -8.25 24.95 1.70
C LYS A 183 -9.45 25.75 2.24
N SER A 184 -9.19 26.52 3.28
CA SER A 184 -10.13 27.53 3.80
C SER A 184 -9.47 28.91 3.79
N PRO A 185 -10.20 29.97 3.43
CA PRO A 185 -9.72 31.34 3.56
C PRO A 185 -9.56 31.78 5.03
N ASN A 186 -10.19 31.10 5.99
CA ASN A 186 -10.18 31.42 7.41
C ASN A 186 -9.24 30.53 8.25
N GLY A 187 -8.35 29.75 7.60
CA GLY A 187 -7.50 28.76 8.23
C GLY A 187 -7.97 27.33 7.94
N ASN A 188 -7.03 26.38 7.93
CA ASN A 188 -7.31 25.03 7.47
C ASN A 188 -7.72 24.05 8.61
N GLU A 189 -8.12 24.54 9.78
CA GLU A 189 -8.46 23.72 10.94
C GLU A 189 -9.59 22.72 10.69
N TYR A 190 -10.50 23.05 9.77
CA TYR A 190 -11.65 22.22 9.41
C TYR A 190 -11.54 21.63 8.00
N CYS A 191 -10.31 21.59 7.48
CA CYS A 191 -10.02 21.02 6.18
C CYS A 191 -9.40 19.64 6.33
N GLY A 192 -10.05 18.61 5.79
CA GLY A 192 -9.55 17.24 5.73
C GLY A 192 -9.23 16.80 4.32
N GLY A 193 -8.14 16.08 4.13
CA GLY A 193 -7.72 15.61 2.79
C GLY A 193 -8.73 14.68 2.13
N ILE A 194 -9.49 13.92 2.91
CA ILE A 194 -10.57 13.04 2.44
C ILE A 194 -11.93 13.57 2.94
N ALA A 195 -12.10 13.73 4.24
CA ALA A 195 -13.35 14.25 4.82
C ALA A 195 -13.08 15.46 5.71
N GLY A 196 -13.93 16.49 5.63
CA GLY A 196 -13.86 17.63 6.53
C GLY A 196 -14.27 17.25 7.95
N SER A 197 -15.38 16.55 8.10
CA SER A 197 -15.85 16.03 9.38
C SER A 197 -16.63 14.74 9.20
N THR A 198 -16.71 13.96 10.27
CA THR A 198 -17.55 12.76 10.33
C THR A 198 -18.41 12.76 11.59
N ASN A 199 -19.54 12.05 11.56
CA ASN A 199 -20.40 11.84 12.71
C ASN A 199 -20.94 10.41 12.73
N ASN A 200 -21.40 9.98 13.90
CA ASN A 200 -21.90 8.63 14.15
C ASN A 200 -20.90 7.55 13.70
N THR A 201 -21.37 6.35 13.36
CA THR A 201 -20.56 5.20 12.95
C THR A 201 -20.01 5.31 11.52
N SER A 202 -19.47 6.47 11.15
CA SER A 202 -18.87 6.67 9.84
C SER A 202 -17.52 5.93 9.71
N SER A 203 -17.16 5.56 8.49
CA SER A 203 -15.86 4.92 8.22
C SER A 203 -15.16 5.51 6.99
N ILE A 204 -13.84 5.68 7.09
CA ILE A 204 -12.96 6.06 5.98
C ILE A 204 -11.92 4.95 5.82
N GLN A 205 -11.91 4.27 4.67
CA GLN A 205 -11.12 3.07 4.48
C GLN A 205 -10.42 3.06 3.12
N ASN A 206 -9.17 2.57 3.09
CA ASN A 206 -8.38 2.40 1.88
C ASN A 206 -8.31 3.69 1.03
N CYS A 207 -8.17 4.83 1.69
CA CYS A 207 -8.15 6.15 1.06
C CYS A 207 -6.76 6.77 1.15
N TYR A 208 -6.43 7.65 0.20
CA TYR A 208 -5.21 8.41 0.32
C TYR A 208 -5.38 9.89 -0.01
N ASN A 209 -4.53 10.73 0.60
CA ASN A 209 -4.40 12.14 0.28
C ASN A 209 -2.95 12.49 -0.07
N ALA A 210 -2.72 13.03 -1.26
CA ALA A 210 -1.41 13.49 -1.71
C ALA A 210 -1.29 15.03 -1.73
N TYR A 211 -2.27 15.77 -1.21
CA TYR A 211 -2.16 17.21 -1.02
C TYR A 211 -1.44 17.54 0.28
N ARG A 212 -0.31 18.24 0.20
CA ARG A 212 0.67 18.39 1.32
C ARG A 212 0.32 19.49 2.34
N THR A 213 -0.31 20.57 1.92
CA THR A 213 -0.50 21.78 2.75
C THR A 213 -1.81 21.75 3.53
N ILE A 214 -2.11 20.64 4.19
CA ILE A 214 -3.32 20.47 4.99
C ILE A 214 -2.97 20.04 6.41
N VAL A 215 -3.66 20.63 7.41
CA VAL A 215 -3.41 20.32 8.83
C VAL A 215 -3.89 18.91 9.18
N HIS A 216 -5.03 18.50 8.60
CA HIS A 216 -5.63 17.20 8.84
C HIS A 216 -5.63 16.35 7.56
N PRO A 217 -4.62 15.51 7.36
CA PRO A 217 -4.41 14.88 6.06
C PRO A 217 -5.51 13.90 5.63
N ILE A 218 -6.27 13.31 6.55
CA ILE A 218 -7.38 12.40 6.22
C ILE A 218 -8.72 13.02 6.63
N CYS A 219 -8.96 13.28 7.90
CA CYS A 219 -10.21 13.86 8.41
C CYS A 219 -9.92 14.93 9.44
N ALA A 220 -10.52 16.13 9.29
CA ALA A 220 -10.24 17.24 10.20
C ALA A 220 -10.94 17.09 11.55
N SER A 221 -12.18 16.62 11.55
CA SER A 221 -12.97 16.46 12.78
C SER A 221 -13.68 15.09 12.78
N PRO A 222 -12.94 14.01 13.10
CA PRO A 222 -13.55 12.68 13.22
C PRO A 222 -14.35 12.59 14.53
N SER A 223 -15.54 11.98 14.49
CA SER A 223 -16.25 11.58 15.71
C SER A 223 -15.53 10.42 16.40
N GLN A 224 -15.81 10.18 17.68
CA GLN A 224 -15.20 9.08 18.44
C GLN A 224 -15.57 7.68 17.89
N GLU A 225 -16.69 7.57 17.18
CA GLU A 225 -17.17 6.33 16.58
C GLU A 225 -16.66 6.12 15.15
N THR A 226 -15.85 7.05 14.63
CA THR A 226 -15.33 6.97 13.27
C THR A 226 -14.17 5.96 13.17
N THR A 227 -14.29 5.05 12.22
CA THR A 227 -13.21 4.12 11.88
C THR A 227 -12.35 4.69 10.75
N LEU A 228 -11.05 4.84 10.99
CA LEU A 228 -10.04 5.13 9.98
C LEU A 228 -9.19 3.89 9.77
N LEU A 229 -9.20 3.31 8.55
CA LEU A 229 -8.49 2.06 8.25
C LEU A 229 -7.76 2.14 6.91
N ASN A 230 -6.47 1.77 6.89
CA ASN A 230 -5.64 1.75 5.69
C ASN A 230 -5.70 3.08 4.91
N CYS A 231 -5.59 4.19 5.62
CA CYS A 231 -5.56 5.52 5.03
C CYS A 231 -4.15 6.07 5.05
N TYR A 232 -3.68 6.60 3.92
CA TYR A 232 -2.31 7.09 3.77
C TYR A 232 -2.28 8.53 3.27
N TYR A 233 -1.25 9.27 3.67
CA TYR A 233 -1.08 10.64 3.21
C TYR A 233 0.38 10.98 2.92
N LEU A 234 0.57 11.92 2.00
CA LEU A 234 1.88 12.40 1.62
C LEU A 234 2.42 13.39 2.66
N ALA A 235 3.61 13.09 3.20
CA ALA A 235 4.30 13.91 4.18
C ALA A 235 5.79 14.06 3.83
N ASP A 236 6.35 15.25 4.10
CA ASP A 236 7.78 15.49 3.92
C ASP A 236 8.59 14.82 5.04
N ASN A 237 8.04 14.79 6.25
CA ASN A 237 8.63 14.15 7.42
C ASN A 237 7.57 13.26 8.11
N PRO A 238 7.48 11.99 7.73
CA PRO A 238 6.43 11.08 8.25
C PRO A 238 6.58 10.76 9.74
N GLY A 239 7.75 10.98 10.34
CA GLY A 239 7.99 10.64 11.74
C GLY A 239 7.75 9.17 12.02
N THR A 240 6.97 8.89 13.08
CA THR A 240 6.57 7.53 13.48
C THR A 240 5.12 7.19 13.10
N ASP A 241 4.40 8.09 12.40
CA ASP A 241 3.03 7.83 11.95
C ASP A 241 3.04 6.85 10.78
N PRO A 242 2.48 5.64 10.92
CA PRO A 242 2.48 4.63 9.86
C PRO A 242 1.63 5.03 8.65
N SER A 243 0.69 5.97 8.82
CA SER A 243 -0.16 6.50 7.76
C SER A 243 0.54 7.56 6.90
N ALA A 244 1.56 8.22 7.46
CA ALA A 244 2.35 9.20 6.74
C ALA A 244 3.36 8.50 5.82
N LYS A 245 3.39 8.89 4.54
CA LYS A 245 4.26 8.30 3.54
C LYS A 245 5.03 9.39 2.79
N THR A 246 6.29 9.12 2.52
CA THR A 246 7.14 10.02 1.72
C THR A 246 6.76 9.96 0.24
N GLU A 247 7.20 10.95 -0.52
CA GLU A 247 7.05 10.94 -1.99
C GLU A 247 7.73 9.71 -2.64
N ALA A 248 8.87 9.29 -2.09
CA ALA A 248 9.56 8.09 -2.56
C ALA A 248 8.71 6.82 -2.37
N GLN A 249 7.99 6.70 -1.25
CA GLN A 249 7.08 5.57 -0.98
C GLN A 249 5.83 5.62 -1.89
N PHE A 250 5.26 6.80 -2.14
CA PHE A 250 4.21 6.94 -3.14
C PHE A 250 4.71 6.54 -4.54
N ASN A 251 5.87 7.05 -4.95
CA ASN A 251 6.45 6.79 -6.26
C ASN A 251 6.93 5.34 -6.45
N SER A 252 7.22 4.59 -5.37
CA SER A 252 7.70 3.20 -5.46
C SER A 252 6.61 2.17 -5.74
N GLY A 253 5.33 2.53 -5.55
CA GLY A 253 4.21 1.59 -5.58
C GLY A 253 3.82 1.05 -4.21
N GLU A 254 4.56 1.36 -3.13
CA GLU A 254 4.24 0.91 -1.78
C GLU A 254 2.82 1.27 -1.38
N VAL A 255 2.43 2.54 -1.58
CA VAL A 255 1.10 3.01 -1.19
C VAL A 255 0.00 2.33 -2.01
N ALA A 256 0.20 2.11 -3.30
CA ALA A 256 -0.76 1.37 -4.13
C ALA A 256 -0.93 -0.08 -3.63
N TYR A 257 0.18 -0.75 -3.31
CA TYR A 257 0.17 -2.09 -2.74
C TYR A 257 -0.58 -2.15 -1.39
N LEU A 258 -0.28 -1.23 -0.48
CA LEU A 258 -0.92 -1.15 0.84
C LEU A 258 -2.43 -0.86 0.74
N LEU A 259 -2.85 0.08 -0.13
CA LEU A 259 -4.25 0.41 -0.37
C LEU A 259 -5.01 -0.76 -1.01
N GLN A 260 -4.36 -1.51 -1.91
CA GLN A 260 -4.95 -2.71 -2.50
C GLN A 260 -5.19 -3.76 -1.44
N GLY A 261 -4.22 -4.01 -0.56
CA GLY A 261 -4.33 -4.99 0.52
C GLY A 261 -4.76 -6.38 0.04
N THR A 262 -5.20 -7.20 0.98
CA THR A 262 -5.82 -8.51 0.68
C THR A 262 -7.31 -8.31 0.46
N ARG A 263 -7.79 -8.56 -0.75
CA ARG A 263 -9.21 -8.50 -1.10
C ARG A 263 -9.74 -9.88 -1.44
N PRO A 264 -11.00 -10.19 -1.09
CA PRO A 264 -11.57 -11.51 -1.33
C PRO A 264 -11.79 -11.81 -2.82
N ASP A 265 -11.90 -10.78 -3.65
CA ASP A 265 -11.94 -10.87 -5.09
C ASP A 265 -10.57 -10.47 -5.68
N THR A 266 -10.22 -11.04 -6.82
CA THR A 266 -8.95 -10.77 -7.50
C THR A 266 -8.93 -9.42 -8.24
N THR A 267 -9.93 -8.55 -8.01
CA THR A 267 -10.03 -7.26 -8.69
C THR A 267 -8.99 -6.27 -8.16
N THR A 268 -8.23 -5.67 -9.06
CA THR A 268 -7.35 -4.57 -8.73
C THR A 268 -8.18 -3.29 -8.60
N VAL A 269 -8.34 -2.81 -7.38
CA VAL A 269 -8.97 -1.50 -7.11
C VAL A 269 -7.94 -0.39 -7.18
N TRP A 270 -6.81 -0.58 -6.46
CA TRP A 270 -5.69 0.34 -6.47
C TRP A 270 -4.51 -0.26 -7.21
N GLY A 271 -3.97 0.50 -8.15
CA GLY A 271 -2.77 0.13 -8.88
C GLY A 271 -1.95 1.36 -9.23
N GLN A 272 -0.79 1.14 -9.84
CA GLN A 272 0.13 2.21 -10.23
C GLN A 272 1.07 1.70 -11.31
N THR A 273 1.27 2.44 -12.39
CA THR A 273 2.30 2.12 -13.37
C THR A 273 3.66 2.56 -12.85
N LEU A 274 4.57 1.61 -12.64
CA LEU A 274 5.92 1.83 -12.09
C LEU A 274 7.01 1.97 -13.15
N THR A 275 6.67 1.69 -14.41
CA THR A 275 7.53 1.84 -15.60
C THR A 275 7.15 3.10 -16.37
N ASP A 276 7.86 3.43 -17.46
CA ASP A 276 7.63 4.62 -18.26
C ASP A 276 6.35 4.50 -19.12
N PRO A 277 5.42 5.50 -19.12
CA PRO A 277 5.42 6.67 -18.27
C PRO A 277 4.99 6.34 -16.84
N LYS A 278 5.85 6.64 -15.87
CA LYS A 278 5.63 6.35 -14.45
C LYS A 278 4.53 7.24 -13.87
N GLN A 279 3.60 6.63 -13.15
CA GLN A 279 2.59 7.34 -12.37
C GLN A 279 3.13 7.70 -10.97
N PRO A 280 3.03 8.96 -10.51
CA PRO A 280 3.54 9.35 -9.21
C PRO A 280 2.68 8.85 -8.02
N TYR A 281 1.40 8.58 -8.26
CA TYR A 281 0.44 8.21 -7.21
C TYR A 281 -0.41 7.01 -7.64
N PRO A 282 -0.99 6.28 -6.65
CA PRO A 282 -1.98 5.23 -6.91
C PRO A 282 -3.17 5.75 -7.73
N VAL A 283 -3.67 4.92 -8.64
CA VAL A 283 -4.86 5.21 -9.42
C VAL A 283 -5.86 4.05 -9.31
N LEU A 284 -7.14 4.38 -9.42
CA LEU A 284 -8.20 3.38 -9.47
C LEU A 284 -8.11 2.59 -10.77
N ASN A 285 -8.27 1.27 -10.66
CA ASN A 285 -8.15 0.33 -11.79
C ASN A 285 -6.80 0.43 -12.54
N GLY A 286 -5.74 0.85 -11.84
CA GLY A 286 -4.38 0.94 -12.39
C GLY A 286 -3.69 -0.42 -12.55
N ALA A 287 -2.45 -0.39 -13.05
CA ALA A 287 -1.64 -1.59 -13.15
C ALA A 287 -1.42 -2.21 -11.76
N PRO A 288 -1.61 -3.52 -11.57
CA PRO A 288 -1.38 -4.19 -10.30
C PRO A 288 0.05 -3.93 -9.79
N VAL A 289 0.19 -3.83 -8.47
CA VAL A 289 1.49 -3.67 -7.82
C VAL A 289 1.72 -4.85 -6.89
N TYR A 290 2.86 -5.49 -7.03
CA TYR A 290 3.30 -6.65 -6.26
C TYR A 290 4.50 -6.28 -5.41
N GLN A 291 4.55 -6.82 -4.20
CA GLN A 291 5.71 -6.71 -3.33
C GLN A 291 6.83 -7.62 -3.82
N GLY A 292 8.06 -7.15 -3.78
CA GLY A 292 9.23 -7.88 -4.26
C GLY A 292 9.60 -9.08 -3.40
N THR A 293 10.17 -10.07 -4.05
CA THR A 293 10.79 -11.23 -3.41
C THR A 293 12.20 -11.38 -3.99
N PRO A 294 13.26 -11.54 -3.18
CA PRO A 294 13.27 -11.57 -1.72
C PRO A 294 13.18 -10.21 -1.03
N CYS A 295 13.32 -9.07 -1.73
CA CYS A 295 13.34 -7.75 -1.12
C CYS A 295 11.93 -7.15 -0.96
N THR A 296 11.34 -7.27 0.22
CA THR A 296 9.99 -6.79 0.53
C THR A 296 9.83 -5.26 0.54
N GLY A 297 10.92 -4.50 0.47
CA GLY A 297 10.88 -3.03 0.34
C GLY A 297 10.87 -2.55 -1.12
N ARG A 298 10.86 -3.45 -2.10
CA ARG A 298 10.77 -3.13 -3.53
C ARG A 298 9.44 -3.59 -4.10
N TYR A 299 8.96 -2.90 -5.12
CA TYR A 299 7.67 -3.15 -5.75
C TYR A 299 7.81 -3.19 -7.27
N SER A 300 6.98 -4.01 -7.93
CA SER A 300 6.95 -4.20 -9.38
C SER A 300 5.53 -4.37 -9.90
N ASN A 301 5.31 -4.13 -11.18
CA ASN A 301 4.06 -4.47 -11.86
C ASN A 301 4.01 -5.95 -12.31
N SER A 302 5.07 -6.74 -12.07
CA SER A 302 5.14 -8.17 -12.35
C SER A 302 5.33 -8.96 -11.06
N ASN A 303 4.49 -9.96 -10.82
CA ASN A 303 4.60 -10.88 -9.68
C ASN A 303 5.66 -11.97 -9.87
N SER A 304 6.25 -12.06 -11.06
CA SER A 304 7.31 -13.02 -11.39
C SER A 304 8.71 -12.39 -11.41
N GLU A 305 8.82 -11.09 -11.13
CA GLU A 305 10.10 -10.39 -11.11
C GLU A 305 10.80 -10.61 -9.77
N GLU A 306 12.03 -11.16 -9.82
CA GLU A 306 12.90 -11.20 -8.65
C GLU A 306 13.47 -9.81 -8.36
N LEU A 307 13.12 -9.25 -7.22
CA LEU A 307 13.61 -7.96 -6.74
C LEU A 307 14.64 -8.18 -5.63
N ASN A 308 15.88 -8.42 -6.03
CA ASN A 308 17.00 -8.66 -5.14
C ASN A 308 17.31 -7.44 -4.24
N HIS A 309 17.93 -7.69 -3.08
CA HIS A 309 18.39 -6.63 -2.20
C HIS A 309 19.47 -5.78 -2.87
N ILE A 310 19.45 -4.47 -2.62
CA ILE A 310 20.51 -3.53 -2.99
C ILE A 310 21.11 -3.00 -1.71
N TYR A 311 22.38 -3.34 -1.44
CA TYR A 311 23.03 -3.02 -0.17
C TYR A 311 23.87 -1.74 -0.24
N SER A 312 23.85 -0.99 0.87
CA SER A 312 24.72 0.14 1.13
C SER A 312 25.04 0.17 2.62
N ASN A 313 26.34 0.29 2.98
CA ASN A 313 26.80 0.26 4.36
C ASN A 313 26.32 -1.00 5.14
N GLY A 314 26.32 -2.16 4.48
CA GLY A 314 25.94 -3.45 5.08
C GLY A 314 24.46 -3.66 5.35
N LYS A 315 23.57 -2.81 4.77
CA LYS A 315 22.12 -2.96 4.87
C LYS A 315 21.44 -2.69 3.54
N CYS A 316 20.37 -3.42 3.27
CA CYS A 316 19.53 -3.15 2.10
C CYS A 316 18.91 -1.76 2.21
N THR A 317 19.04 -0.96 1.15
CA THR A 317 18.55 0.42 1.09
C THR A 317 17.02 0.54 1.08
N TYR A 318 16.32 -0.56 0.82
CA TYR A 318 14.86 -0.60 0.71
C TYR A 318 14.19 -1.21 1.93
N CYS A 319 14.59 -2.41 2.36
CA CYS A 319 13.94 -3.12 3.47
C CYS A 319 14.76 -3.13 4.77
N GLY A 320 15.99 -2.60 4.74
CA GLY A 320 16.86 -2.54 5.91
C GLY A 320 17.50 -3.87 6.33
N GLN A 321 17.21 -4.96 5.61
CA GLN A 321 17.82 -6.26 5.89
C GLN A 321 19.35 -6.17 5.81
N PRO A 322 20.07 -6.75 6.77
CA PRO A 322 21.52 -6.76 6.73
C PRO A 322 22.03 -7.55 5.53
N GLU A 323 23.17 -7.15 4.99
CA GLU A 323 23.88 -7.92 3.98
C GLU A 323 24.39 -9.22 4.60
N ILE A 324 24.23 -10.34 3.87
CA ILE A 324 24.80 -11.62 4.32
C ILE A 324 26.31 -11.54 4.20
N ALA A 325 26.98 -11.44 5.34
CA ALA A 325 28.43 -11.43 5.45
C ALA A 325 28.86 -12.36 6.58
N TYR A 326 29.72 -13.29 6.27
CA TYR A 326 30.33 -14.14 7.29
C TYR A 326 31.76 -14.52 6.91
N THR A 327 32.55 -14.76 7.94
CA THR A 327 33.89 -15.34 7.80
C THR A 327 33.96 -16.57 8.69
N VAL A 328 34.33 -17.71 8.12
CA VAL A 328 34.61 -18.92 8.88
C VAL A 328 36.08 -19.24 8.73
N THR A 329 36.78 -19.35 9.86
CA THR A 329 38.19 -19.70 9.90
C THR A 329 38.34 -21.15 10.32
N ILE A 330 38.93 -21.96 9.46
CA ILE A 330 39.19 -23.40 9.65
C ILE A 330 40.69 -23.62 9.43
N PRO A 331 41.41 -24.30 10.34
CA PRO A 331 42.81 -24.62 10.14
C PRO A 331 43.01 -25.46 8.87
N ALA A 332 44.01 -25.12 8.10
CA ALA A 332 44.32 -25.81 6.83
C ALA A 332 44.86 -27.25 7.06
N ALA A 333 45.47 -27.52 8.20
CA ALA A 333 45.97 -28.83 8.57
C ALA A 333 45.96 -29.02 10.10
N VAL A 334 45.86 -30.25 10.50
CA VAL A 334 46.00 -30.69 11.93
C VAL A 334 47.00 -31.84 11.93
N GLU A 335 48.08 -31.64 12.65
CA GLU A 335 49.12 -32.68 12.76
C GLU A 335 48.90 -33.51 14.07
N LEU A 336 48.76 -34.82 13.87
CA LEU A 336 48.65 -35.79 14.98
C LEU A 336 50.02 -36.34 15.27
N GLY A 337 50.61 -35.93 16.41
CA GLY A 337 51.90 -36.46 16.88
C GLY A 337 51.81 -37.92 17.38
N ASN A 338 52.94 -38.57 17.51
CA ASN A 338 53.01 -39.98 17.96
C ASN A 338 52.45 -40.24 19.38
N ALA A 339 52.38 -39.23 20.20
CA ALA A 339 52.04 -39.35 21.62
C ALA A 339 50.77 -38.63 22.11
N ALA A 340 50.14 -37.79 21.29
CA ALA A 340 49.03 -36.96 21.73
C ALA A 340 48.00 -36.73 20.62
N ASN A 341 46.74 -36.48 21.08
CA ASN A 341 45.68 -35.93 20.25
C ASN A 341 46.00 -34.48 19.89
N ALA A 342 45.47 -33.99 18.77
CA ALA A 342 45.63 -32.61 18.35
C ALA A 342 44.31 -31.86 18.42
N THR A 343 44.37 -30.57 18.64
CA THR A 343 43.17 -29.71 18.65
C THR A 343 43.19 -28.75 17.51
N ALA A 344 41.99 -28.52 16.90
CA ALA A 344 41.77 -27.54 15.90
C ALA A 344 40.67 -26.56 16.39
N THR A 345 40.85 -25.28 16.12
CA THR A 345 39.88 -24.26 16.48
C THR A 345 39.16 -23.77 15.20
N ILE A 346 37.83 -23.81 15.22
CA ILE A 346 36.97 -23.25 14.19
C ILE A 346 36.30 -22.02 14.78
N SER A 347 36.40 -20.91 14.09
CA SER A 347 35.74 -19.66 14.49
C SER A 347 34.94 -19.07 13.37
N ALA A 348 33.90 -18.30 13.73
CA ALA A 348 33.12 -17.54 12.77
C ALA A 348 32.87 -16.12 13.26
N ASN A 349 32.69 -15.21 12.31
CA ASN A 349 32.14 -13.86 12.53
C ASN A 349 30.98 -13.69 11.55
N VAL A 350 29.79 -13.36 12.07
CA VAL A 350 28.54 -13.54 11.33
C VAL A 350 27.70 -12.27 11.34
N THR A 351 27.28 -11.84 10.14
CA THR A 351 26.25 -10.83 9.94
C THR A 351 25.19 -11.44 9.02
N LEU A 352 23.99 -11.69 9.52
CA LEU A 352 22.90 -12.36 8.83
C LEU A 352 21.57 -11.64 9.07
N PRO A 353 20.56 -11.85 8.23
CA PRO A 353 19.17 -11.59 8.59
C PRO A 353 18.75 -12.35 9.86
N THR A 354 17.77 -11.81 10.59
CA THR A 354 17.34 -12.37 11.89
C THR A 354 16.68 -13.74 11.79
N ASP A 355 16.25 -14.14 10.62
CA ASP A 355 15.63 -15.43 10.30
C ASP A 355 16.62 -16.46 9.73
N LYS A 356 17.92 -16.14 9.76
CA LYS A 356 18.98 -17.00 9.20
C LYS A 356 20.02 -17.38 10.26
N THR A 357 20.55 -18.59 10.11
CA THR A 357 21.61 -19.15 10.96
C THR A 357 22.74 -19.68 10.08
N LEU A 358 23.97 -19.32 10.41
CA LEU A 358 25.16 -19.96 9.83
C LEU A 358 25.31 -21.36 10.45
N LYS A 359 25.50 -22.35 9.60
CA LYS A 359 25.77 -23.75 10.01
C LYS A 359 27.05 -24.23 9.36
N VAL A 360 27.94 -24.81 10.15
CA VAL A 360 29.13 -25.52 9.67
C VAL A 360 28.98 -26.97 10.04
N THR A 361 29.07 -27.86 9.03
CA THR A 361 29.00 -29.31 9.21
C THR A 361 30.34 -29.93 8.86
N VAL A 362 30.68 -31.04 9.51
CA VAL A 362 31.86 -31.82 9.17
C VAL A 362 31.47 -33.04 8.36
N ASN A 363 32.21 -33.31 7.28
CA ASN A 363 31.95 -34.43 6.41
C ASN A 363 33.18 -35.32 6.28
N GLY A 364 32.98 -36.66 6.46
CA GLY A 364 33.99 -37.69 6.33
C GLY A 364 34.14 -38.26 4.90
N PRO A 365 34.99 -39.22 4.70
CA PRO A 365 35.39 -40.24 5.68
C PRO A 365 36.46 -39.77 6.66
N PHE A 366 36.35 -40.19 7.94
CA PHE A 366 37.35 -39.90 8.98
C PHE A 366 38.40 -41.00 8.99
N THR A 367 39.10 -41.13 7.88
CA THR A 367 40.19 -42.11 7.64
C THR A 367 41.40 -41.41 7.04
N ALA A 368 42.56 -41.80 7.51
CA ALA A 368 43.83 -41.37 6.90
C ALA A 368 44.47 -42.53 6.17
N THR A 369 45.13 -42.27 5.04
CA THR A 369 45.80 -43.27 4.22
C THR A 369 47.32 -43.18 4.41
N LEU A 370 47.99 -44.31 4.51
CA LEU A 370 49.44 -44.37 4.58
C LEU A 370 50.06 -43.80 3.30
N ASP A 371 50.97 -42.86 3.46
CA ASP A 371 51.61 -42.17 2.36
C ASP A 371 52.34 -43.19 1.43
N GLY A 372 52.09 -43.05 0.11
CA GLY A 372 52.58 -43.96 -0.91
C GLY A 372 51.74 -45.21 -1.13
N THR A 373 50.58 -45.34 -0.47
CA THR A 373 49.60 -46.42 -0.69
C THR A 373 48.25 -45.86 -1.04
N THR A 374 47.28 -46.69 -1.48
CA THR A 374 45.91 -46.30 -1.77
C THR A 374 44.86 -47.01 -0.91
N ASP A 375 45.23 -48.09 -0.26
CA ASP A 375 44.37 -49.06 0.40
C ASP A 375 44.70 -49.32 1.89
N VAL A 376 45.82 -48.80 2.35
CA VAL A 376 46.21 -48.92 3.76
C VAL A 376 45.70 -47.70 4.52
N THR A 377 44.58 -47.88 5.24
CA THR A 377 43.90 -46.79 5.94
C THR A 377 43.85 -47.02 7.46
N ALA A 378 43.79 -45.92 8.20
CA ALA A 378 43.57 -45.90 9.63
C ALA A 378 42.44 -44.92 10.01
N PRO A 379 41.37 -45.34 10.67
CA PRO A 379 40.31 -44.47 11.09
C PRO A 379 40.79 -43.56 12.25
N TYR A 380 40.34 -42.31 12.22
CA TYR A 380 40.51 -41.35 13.30
C TYR A 380 39.18 -40.84 13.81
N THR A 381 39.09 -40.29 15.01
CA THR A 381 37.88 -39.77 15.59
C THR A 381 38.03 -38.26 15.81
N ILE A 382 36.97 -37.52 15.57
CA ILE A 382 36.87 -36.08 15.84
C ILE A 382 35.87 -35.92 17.01
N LEU A 383 36.30 -35.30 18.12
CA LEU A 383 35.49 -35.08 19.30
C LEU A 383 35.14 -33.59 19.43
N LYS A 384 33.95 -33.33 19.88
CA LYS A 384 33.55 -32.03 20.42
C LYS A 384 34.23 -31.80 21.77
N LYS A 385 34.17 -30.57 22.30
CA LYS A 385 34.74 -30.20 23.61
C LYS A 385 34.16 -31.01 24.77
N ASP A 386 32.94 -31.48 24.67
CA ASP A 386 32.25 -32.32 25.67
C ASP A 386 32.62 -33.81 25.57
N GLY A 387 33.50 -34.17 24.62
CA GLY A 387 33.90 -35.55 24.39
C GLY A 387 33.00 -36.33 23.44
N THR A 388 31.95 -35.74 22.91
CA THR A 388 31.06 -36.40 21.94
C THR A 388 31.75 -36.58 20.61
N ALA A 389 31.74 -37.80 20.06
CA ALA A 389 32.27 -38.09 18.74
C ALA A 389 31.37 -37.57 17.64
N LEU A 390 31.95 -36.94 16.64
CA LEU A 390 31.29 -36.46 15.44
C LEU A 390 31.17 -37.54 14.39
N ALA A 391 29.99 -37.59 13.76
CA ALA A 391 29.76 -38.37 12.52
C ALA A 391 29.77 -37.44 11.33
N SER A 392 29.86 -38.01 10.10
CA SER A 392 29.75 -37.28 8.84
C SER A 392 28.35 -36.65 8.75
N GLY A 393 28.27 -35.36 8.48
CA GLY A 393 27.03 -34.56 8.44
C GLY A 393 26.68 -33.88 9.75
N ASP A 394 27.43 -34.13 10.83
CA ASP A 394 27.13 -33.48 12.13
C ASP A 394 27.48 -31.99 12.12
N PRO A 395 26.67 -31.18 12.76
CA PRO A 395 26.96 -29.76 12.94
C PRO A 395 28.07 -29.58 13.99
N VAL A 396 29.09 -28.83 13.61
CA VAL A 396 30.21 -28.47 14.51
C VAL A 396 30.07 -27.08 15.07
N LEU A 397 29.42 -26.16 14.30
CA LEU A 397 29.19 -24.79 14.70
C LEU A 397 27.87 -24.32 14.13
N THR A 398 27.08 -23.60 14.95
CA THR A 398 25.95 -22.79 14.51
C THR A 398 26.10 -21.38 15.08
N ALA A 399 25.72 -20.35 14.33
CA ALA A 399 25.82 -18.96 14.77
C ALA A 399 24.75 -18.09 14.15
N GLN A 400 24.18 -17.20 14.96
CA GLN A 400 23.25 -16.14 14.54
C GLN A 400 24.00 -14.83 14.30
N SER A 401 23.29 -13.84 13.78
CA SER A 401 23.86 -12.51 13.50
C SER A 401 24.45 -11.87 14.75
N GLY A 402 25.65 -11.32 14.63
CA GLY A 402 26.37 -10.69 15.74
C GLY A 402 27.15 -11.65 16.63
N GLU A 403 27.03 -12.96 16.42
CA GLU A 403 27.81 -13.95 17.18
C GLU A 403 29.20 -14.16 16.58
N THR A 404 30.17 -14.43 17.46
CA THR A 404 31.55 -14.74 17.10
C THR A 404 31.98 -16.03 17.79
N PRO A 405 31.36 -17.18 17.47
CA PRO A 405 31.66 -18.44 18.12
C PRO A 405 33.09 -18.90 17.82
N ASN A 406 33.68 -19.54 18.82
CA ASN A 406 34.99 -20.14 18.74
C ASN A 406 34.90 -21.51 19.39
N ILE A 407 34.99 -22.57 18.58
CA ILE A 407 34.88 -23.95 19.06
C ILE A 407 36.19 -24.70 18.85
N SER A 408 36.48 -25.62 19.76
CA SER A 408 37.64 -26.50 19.69
C SER A 408 37.20 -27.92 19.39
N LEU A 409 37.79 -28.52 18.37
CA LEU A 409 37.65 -29.93 18.02
C LEU A 409 38.92 -30.67 18.40
N THR A 410 38.80 -31.88 18.93
CA THR A 410 39.91 -32.75 19.24
C THR A 410 39.99 -33.89 18.21
N PHE A 411 41.09 -33.97 17.51
CA PHE A 411 41.37 -35.05 16.60
C PHE A 411 42.13 -36.13 17.37
N VAL A 412 41.50 -37.29 17.49
CA VAL A 412 42.05 -38.44 18.22
C VAL A 412 42.78 -39.35 17.24
N LYS A 413 44.03 -39.56 17.47
CA LYS A 413 44.85 -40.47 16.61
C LYS A 413 44.29 -41.89 16.62
N PRO A 414 44.50 -42.66 15.55
CA PRO A 414 44.18 -44.08 15.53
C PRO A 414 44.98 -44.83 16.63
N ASP A 415 44.33 -45.70 17.39
CA ASP A 415 44.99 -46.55 18.34
C ASP A 415 45.79 -47.70 17.68
N ASN A 416 45.34 -48.13 16.49
CA ASN A 416 45.90 -49.28 15.75
C ASN A 416 46.09 -48.91 14.28
N ALA A 417 47.18 -48.25 13.94
CA ALA A 417 47.58 -48.08 12.56
C ALA A 417 48.20 -49.41 12.04
N PRO A 418 47.82 -49.92 10.86
CA PRO A 418 48.28 -51.23 10.37
C PRO A 418 49.79 -51.31 10.14
N TYR A 419 50.44 -50.21 9.84
CA TYR A 419 51.87 -50.11 9.57
C TYR A 419 52.45 -48.82 10.16
N ALA A 420 53.75 -48.81 10.42
CA ALA A 420 54.47 -47.61 10.79
C ALA A 420 54.68 -46.74 9.55
N GLY A 421 54.41 -45.44 9.67
CA GLY A 421 54.57 -44.48 8.59
C GLY A 421 53.75 -43.21 8.80
N SER A 422 53.83 -42.32 7.82
CA SER A 422 52.98 -41.11 7.78
C SER A 422 51.64 -41.45 7.20
N TYR A 423 50.56 -40.92 7.78
CA TYR A 423 49.20 -41.07 7.29
C TYR A 423 48.60 -39.69 7.00
N THR A 424 48.00 -39.52 5.82
CA THR A 424 47.34 -38.30 5.44
C THR A 424 45.85 -38.54 5.20
N GLY A 425 45.00 -37.72 5.77
CA GLY A 425 43.54 -37.74 5.57
C GLY A 425 43.00 -36.37 5.32
N THR A 426 41.82 -36.31 4.69
CA THR A 426 41.10 -35.08 4.42
C THR A 426 39.77 -35.10 5.16
N VAL A 427 39.48 -34.02 5.87
CA VAL A 427 38.16 -33.74 6.41
C VAL A 427 37.58 -32.51 5.73
N THR A 428 36.34 -32.59 5.32
CA THR A 428 35.62 -31.49 4.66
C THR A 428 34.69 -30.81 5.63
N PHE A 429 34.72 -29.49 5.63
CA PHE A 429 33.73 -28.68 6.34
C PHE A 429 32.85 -27.98 5.33
N GLU A 430 31.56 -28.17 5.44
CA GLU A 430 30.54 -27.49 4.64
C GLU A 430 29.96 -26.33 5.42
N VAL A 431 29.96 -25.15 4.79
CA VAL A 431 29.41 -23.91 5.39
C VAL A 431 28.15 -23.54 4.62
N SER A 432 27.05 -23.39 5.33
CA SER A 432 25.76 -23.03 4.77
C SER A 432 25.03 -21.99 5.62
N VAL A 433 24.18 -21.19 4.99
CA VAL A 433 23.21 -20.31 5.67
C VAL A 433 21.84 -20.97 5.50
N VAL A 434 21.19 -21.24 6.62
CA VAL A 434 19.90 -21.95 6.67
C VAL A 434 18.85 -21.11 7.38
N ASP A 435 17.56 -21.41 7.13
CA ASP A 435 16.47 -20.79 7.85
C ASP A 435 16.52 -21.15 9.34
N ASP A 436 16.29 -20.16 10.21
CA ASP A 436 16.19 -20.41 11.64
C ASP A 436 14.88 -21.12 11.95
N GLN A 437 14.95 -22.40 12.31
CA GLN A 437 13.79 -23.23 12.63
C GLN A 437 13.11 -22.82 13.95
N THR A 438 13.68 -21.88 14.71
CA THR A 438 13.15 -21.42 16.01
C THR A 438 12.14 -20.29 15.88
N THR A 439 11.96 -19.69 14.70
CA THR A 439 11.09 -18.52 14.44
C THR A 439 9.74 -18.86 13.82
N ASN A 440 9.31 -20.10 13.83
CA ASN A 440 7.95 -20.45 13.39
C ASN A 440 6.96 -20.26 14.56
N PRO A 441 5.95 -19.36 14.45
CA PRO A 441 4.96 -19.09 15.50
C PRO A 441 4.01 -20.24 15.72
#